data_dbafe27b23020dfe48784733a7947f05
#
_entry.id   dbafe27b23020dfe48784733a7947f05
#
_cell.length_a   1.000
_cell.length_b   1.000
_cell.length_c   1.000
_cell.angle_alpha   90.00
_cell.angle_beta   90.00
_cell.angle_gamma   90.00
#
_symmetry.space_group_name_H-M   'P 1'
#
loop_
_entity.id
_entity.type
_entity.pdbx_description
1 polymer ?
#
loop_
_entity_poly.entity_id
_entity_poly.type
_entity_poly.pdbx_seq_one_letter_code
_entity_poly.pdbx_strand_id
1 'polypeptide(L)'
;MFEQGGISTILVTMMPTWGQRYGVPRAVAVEFPFGHPLGLPGHPEMQTAVINDALKTLEEAPGPNTIVHLDYEWPGDTTQWRRQWQPTGASPLIAKYLDQIRAMRTRYQGAGQALNTGH
;
A
#
# COMPACT_ATOMS: atom_id res chain seq x y z
N MET A 1 16.24 9.90 -0.81
CA MET A 1 17.70 9.69 -0.59
C MET A 1 18.44 9.42 -1.90
N PHE A 2 18.02 8.41 -2.69
CA PHE A 2 18.69 8.13 -3.98
C PHE A 2 18.58 9.27 -5.00
N GLU A 3 17.43 9.91 -5.08
CA GLU A 3 17.21 11.04 -6.00
C GLU A 3 18.12 12.24 -5.66
N GLN A 4 18.38 12.52 -4.40
CA GLN A 4 19.33 13.54 -3.98
C GLN A 4 20.77 13.23 -4.39
N GLY A 5 21.10 11.95 -4.51
CA GLY A 5 22.39 11.45 -5.02
C GLY A 5 22.49 11.42 -6.55
N GLY A 6 21.49 11.89 -7.28
CA GLY A 6 21.47 11.89 -8.74
C GLY A 6 21.03 10.58 -9.39
N ILE A 7 20.38 9.68 -8.63
CA ILE A 7 19.85 8.41 -9.13
C ILE A 7 18.33 8.52 -9.25
N SER A 8 17.80 8.38 -10.46
CA SER A 8 16.37 8.36 -10.69
C SER A 8 15.75 7.05 -10.17
N THR A 9 14.61 7.18 -9.49
CA THR A 9 13.91 6.05 -8.88
C THR A 9 12.44 6.01 -9.31
N ILE A 10 11.85 4.81 -9.28
CA ILE A 10 10.43 4.61 -9.49
C ILE A 10 9.91 3.57 -8.50
N LEU A 11 8.72 3.83 -7.97
CA LEU A 11 8.01 2.95 -7.06
C LEU A 11 6.94 2.18 -7.83
N VAL A 12 6.89 0.87 -7.67
CA VAL A 12 5.73 0.05 -8.06
C VAL A 12 4.89 -0.17 -6.82
N THR A 13 3.65 0.29 -6.84
CA THR A 13 2.79 0.28 -5.64
C THR A 13 1.38 -0.20 -5.94
N MET A 14 0.80 -0.89 -4.98
CA MET A 14 -0.61 -1.25 -4.95
C MET A 14 -1.44 -0.19 -4.20
N MET A 15 -0.79 0.79 -3.58
CA MET A 15 -1.41 1.86 -2.80
C MET A 15 -0.89 3.23 -3.24
N PRO A 16 -1.41 3.79 -4.34
CA PRO A 16 -0.92 5.06 -4.91
C PRO A 16 -1.09 6.26 -3.97
N THR A 17 -2.09 6.23 -3.09
CA THR A 17 -2.31 7.27 -2.08
C THR A 17 -1.14 7.43 -1.12
N TRP A 18 -0.45 6.36 -0.76
CA TRP A 18 0.75 6.41 0.05
C TRP A 18 1.91 7.08 -0.68
N GLY A 19 2.07 6.77 -1.97
CA GLY A 19 3.05 7.43 -2.82
C GLY A 19 2.85 8.94 -2.90
N GLN A 20 1.62 9.38 -3.06
CA GLN A 20 1.25 10.81 -3.04
C GLN A 20 1.56 11.45 -1.69
N ARG A 21 1.19 10.79 -0.60
CA ARG A 21 1.36 11.30 0.75
C ARG A 21 2.83 11.48 1.15
N TYR A 22 3.69 10.55 0.73
CA TYR A 22 5.12 10.60 1.04
C TYR A 22 5.95 11.30 -0.02
N GLY A 23 5.33 11.82 -1.07
CA GLY A 23 6.02 12.61 -2.08
C GLY A 23 7.04 11.82 -2.89
N VAL A 24 6.73 10.57 -3.25
CA VAL A 24 7.62 9.79 -4.11
C VAL A 24 7.79 10.48 -5.46
N PRO A 25 8.99 10.50 -6.05
CA PRO A 25 9.24 11.22 -7.30
C PRO A 25 8.45 10.65 -8.48
N ARG A 26 8.40 9.32 -8.59
CA ARG A 26 7.68 8.61 -9.66
C ARG A 26 7.10 7.34 -9.11
N ALA A 27 5.91 6.97 -9.57
CA ALA A 27 5.29 5.71 -9.21
C ALA A 27 4.44 5.16 -10.35
N VAL A 28 4.37 3.86 -10.45
CA VAL A 28 3.33 3.15 -11.19
C VAL A 28 2.44 2.40 -10.21
N ALA A 29 1.14 2.53 -10.38
CA ALA A 29 0.14 1.90 -9.53
C ALA A 29 -0.48 0.71 -10.24
N VAL A 30 -0.56 -0.40 -9.54
CA VAL A 30 -1.18 -1.65 -10.00
C VAL A 30 -2.25 -2.10 -9.00
N GLU A 31 -3.34 -2.66 -9.49
CA GLU A 31 -4.40 -3.25 -8.66
C GLU A 31 -4.19 -4.76 -8.49
N PHE A 32 -3.13 -5.12 -7.80
CA PHE A 32 -2.79 -6.51 -7.52
C PHE A 32 -2.88 -6.81 -6.02
N PRO A 33 -3.01 -8.07 -5.62
CA PRO A 33 -2.96 -8.46 -4.21
C PRO A 33 -1.63 -8.10 -3.56
N PHE A 34 -1.65 -7.82 -2.26
CA PHE A 34 -0.43 -7.60 -1.49
C PHE A 34 0.52 -8.80 -1.59
N GLY A 35 1.79 -8.51 -1.77
CA GLY A 35 2.81 -9.51 -2.00
C GLY A 35 3.05 -9.85 -3.47
N HIS A 36 2.23 -9.31 -4.40
CA HIS A 36 2.34 -9.58 -5.83
C HIS A 36 2.41 -8.28 -6.67
N PRO A 37 3.35 -7.39 -6.42
CA PRO A 37 3.40 -6.09 -7.10
C PRO A 37 3.69 -6.19 -8.60
N LEU A 38 4.26 -7.29 -9.04
CA LEU A 38 4.59 -7.54 -10.46
C LEU A 38 3.61 -8.49 -11.15
N GLY A 39 2.57 -8.95 -10.45
CA GLY A 39 1.58 -9.86 -10.99
C GLY A 39 1.69 -11.29 -10.45
N LEU A 40 1.09 -12.24 -11.16
CA LEU A 40 1.02 -13.63 -10.72
C LEU A 40 2.41 -14.29 -10.67
N PRO A 41 2.70 -15.07 -9.62
CA PRO A 41 3.88 -15.94 -9.59
C PRO A 41 3.85 -16.93 -10.76
N GLY A 42 5.01 -17.18 -11.36
CA GLY A 42 5.13 -18.10 -12.49
C GLY A 42 4.60 -17.56 -13.83
N HIS A 43 4.25 -16.27 -13.90
CA HIS A 43 3.81 -15.60 -15.13
C HIS A 43 4.83 -14.53 -15.56
N PRO A 44 5.96 -14.93 -16.18
CA PRO A 44 7.04 -14.00 -16.51
C PRO A 44 6.61 -12.93 -17.52
N GLU A 45 5.66 -13.23 -18.40
CA GLU A 45 5.15 -12.28 -19.38
C GLU A 45 4.49 -11.08 -18.70
N MET A 46 3.61 -11.32 -17.72
CA MET A 46 2.95 -10.28 -16.95
C MET A 46 3.95 -9.47 -16.12
N GLN A 47 4.87 -10.15 -15.46
CA GLN A 47 5.90 -9.52 -14.65
C GLN A 47 6.81 -8.63 -15.50
N THR A 48 7.23 -9.10 -16.66
CA THR A 48 8.06 -8.35 -17.61
C THR A 48 7.31 -7.12 -18.14
N ALA A 49 6.01 -7.26 -18.44
CA ALA A 49 5.19 -6.14 -18.90
C ALA A 49 5.10 -5.04 -17.84
N VAL A 50 4.86 -5.38 -16.59
CA VAL A 50 4.82 -4.41 -15.47
C VAL A 50 6.17 -3.71 -15.29
N ILE A 51 7.27 -4.45 -15.34
CA ILE A 51 8.63 -3.89 -15.24
C ILE A 51 8.91 -2.95 -16.41
N ASN A 52 8.57 -3.33 -17.62
CA ASN A 52 8.77 -2.49 -18.79
C ASN A 52 7.97 -1.18 -18.72
N ASP A 53 6.73 -1.24 -18.25
CA ASP A 53 5.90 -0.04 -18.04
C ASP A 53 6.48 0.85 -16.94
N ALA A 54 7.02 0.27 -15.88
CA ALA A 54 7.72 1.02 -14.84
C ALA A 54 8.97 1.73 -15.39
N LEU A 55 9.81 1.03 -16.14
CA LEU A 55 11.01 1.61 -16.77
C LEU A 55 10.66 2.68 -17.79
N LYS A 56 9.61 2.47 -18.57
CA LYS A 56 9.10 3.47 -19.51
C LYS A 56 8.62 4.74 -18.79
N THR A 57 7.89 4.58 -17.69
CA THR A 57 7.46 5.72 -16.87
C THR A 57 8.66 6.45 -16.26
N LEU A 58 9.69 5.72 -15.82
CA LEU A 58 10.93 6.30 -15.32
C LEU A 58 11.61 7.17 -16.36
N GLU A 59 11.65 6.71 -17.61
CA GLU A 59 12.26 7.43 -18.73
C GLU A 59 11.44 8.63 -19.19
N GLU A 60 10.11 8.49 -19.29
CA GLU A 60 9.21 9.46 -19.88
C GLU A 60 8.58 10.44 -18.88
N ALA A 61 8.76 10.26 -17.58
CA ALA A 61 8.14 11.10 -16.57
C ALA A 61 8.58 12.57 -16.74
N PRO A 62 7.62 13.50 -16.85
CA PRO A 62 7.92 14.93 -17.11
C PRO A 62 8.52 15.63 -15.89
N GLY A 63 8.44 15.04 -14.71
CA GLY A 63 8.95 15.63 -13.47
C GLY A 63 8.58 14.82 -12.24
N PRO A 64 8.89 15.34 -11.05
CA PRO A 64 8.52 14.70 -9.79
C PRO A 64 6.99 14.66 -9.60
N ASN A 65 6.53 13.80 -8.70
CA ASN A 65 5.12 13.55 -8.40
C ASN A 65 4.32 12.96 -9.58
N THR A 66 4.97 12.21 -10.46
CA THR A 66 4.33 11.49 -11.55
C THR A 66 3.86 10.13 -11.06
N ILE A 67 2.54 9.90 -11.08
CA ILE A 67 1.92 8.62 -10.72
C ILE A 67 1.08 8.14 -11.90
N VAL A 68 1.44 7.00 -12.47
CA VAL A 68 0.75 6.38 -13.60
C VAL A 68 0.01 5.14 -13.12
N HIS A 69 -1.28 5.06 -13.41
CA HIS A 69 -2.09 3.88 -13.13
C HIS A 69 -2.01 2.92 -14.32
N LEU A 70 -1.54 1.70 -14.07
CA LEU A 70 -1.46 0.67 -15.08
C LEU A 70 -2.76 -0.13 -15.15
N ASP A 71 -3.27 -0.34 -16.36
CA ASP A 71 -4.54 -1.04 -16.62
C ASP A 71 -4.35 -2.56 -16.73
N TYR A 72 -3.67 -3.16 -15.76
CA TYR A 72 -3.56 -4.61 -15.67
C TYR A 72 -4.67 -5.17 -14.79
N GLU A 73 -5.39 -6.16 -15.31
CA GLU A 73 -6.38 -6.89 -14.55
C GLU A 73 -5.75 -8.12 -13.88
N TRP A 74 -6.08 -8.32 -12.61
CA TRP A 74 -5.71 -9.54 -11.93
C TRP A 74 -6.52 -10.71 -12.48
N PRO A 75 -5.88 -11.80 -12.96
CA PRO A 75 -6.61 -12.97 -13.43
C PRO A 75 -7.34 -13.64 -12.26
N GLY A 76 -8.66 -13.82 -12.39
CA GLY A 76 -9.48 -14.44 -11.38
C GLY A 76 -10.43 -13.48 -10.65
N ASP A 77 -11.05 -13.96 -9.58
CA ASP A 77 -12.01 -13.19 -8.80
C ASP A 77 -11.31 -12.19 -7.89
N THR A 78 -11.43 -10.90 -8.23
CA THR A 78 -10.84 -9.80 -7.45
C THR A 78 -11.46 -9.66 -6.06
N THR A 79 -12.68 -10.15 -5.85
CA THR A 79 -13.33 -10.09 -4.53
C THR A 79 -12.74 -11.11 -3.56
N GLN A 80 -12.27 -12.22 -4.07
CA GLN A 80 -11.72 -13.30 -3.26
C GLN A 80 -10.39 -12.91 -2.62
N TRP A 81 -9.45 -12.35 -3.38
CA TRP A 81 -8.18 -11.94 -2.80
C TRP A 81 -8.31 -10.73 -1.88
N ARG A 82 -9.26 -9.82 -2.13
CA ARG A 82 -9.56 -8.70 -1.23
C ARG A 82 -10.05 -9.15 0.14
N ARG A 83 -10.76 -10.27 0.20
CA ARG A 83 -11.18 -10.88 1.47
C ARG A 83 -10.06 -11.66 2.16
N GLN A 84 -9.21 -12.32 1.38
CA GLN A 84 -8.16 -13.21 1.89
C GLN A 84 -6.91 -12.46 2.39
N TRP A 85 -6.69 -11.24 1.96
CA TRP A 85 -5.51 -10.47 2.39
C TRP A 85 -5.58 -10.03 3.85
N GLN A 86 -6.78 -9.96 4.41
CA GLN A 86 -6.94 -9.74 5.83
C GLN A 86 -6.90 -11.08 6.56
N PRO A 87 -6.02 -11.25 7.55
CA PRO A 87 -6.03 -12.46 8.33
C PRO A 87 -7.37 -12.63 9.03
N THR A 88 -7.88 -13.86 9.03
CA THR A 88 -9.16 -14.21 9.67
C THR A 88 -9.10 -14.12 11.20
N GLY A 89 -7.91 -14.00 11.76
CA GLY A 89 -7.68 -13.84 13.19
C GLY A 89 -6.75 -12.68 13.49
N ALA A 90 -6.80 -12.21 14.73
CA ALA A 90 -5.85 -11.21 15.21
C ALA A 90 -4.43 -11.75 15.16
N SER A 91 -3.45 -10.88 14.87
CA SER A 91 -2.05 -11.28 14.92
C SER A 91 -1.71 -11.84 16.32
N PRO A 92 -0.76 -12.78 16.41
CA PRO A 92 -0.35 -13.32 17.72
C PRO A 92 0.05 -12.23 18.72
N LEU A 93 0.60 -11.13 18.22
CA LEU A 93 0.97 -9.99 19.04
C LEU A 93 -0.25 -9.27 19.62
N ILE A 94 -1.27 -9.06 18.80
CA ILE A 94 -2.55 -8.45 19.24
C ILE A 94 -3.24 -9.38 20.25
N ALA A 95 -3.28 -10.68 19.98
CA ALA A 95 -3.87 -11.67 20.89
C ALA A 95 -3.19 -11.63 22.25
N LYS A 96 -1.86 -11.54 22.29
CA LYS A 96 -1.07 -11.47 23.53
C LYS A 96 -1.36 -10.21 24.36
N TYR A 97 -1.59 -9.08 23.69
CA TYR A 97 -1.77 -7.80 24.36
C TYR A 97 -3.21 -7.29 24.34
N LEU A 98 -4.16 -8.16 23.98
CA LEU A 98 -5.56 -7.78 23.78
C LEU A 98 -6.18 -7.11 25.02
N ASP A 99 -5.91 -7.64 26.21
CA ASP A 99 -6.43 -7.08 27.46
C ASP A 99 -5.87 -5.70 27.77
N GLN A 100 -4.59 -5.49 27.49
CA GLN A 100 -3.95 -4.17 27.64
C GLN A 100 -4.52 -3.16 26.63
N ILE A 101 -4.75 -3.58 25.39
CA ILE A 101 -5.35 -2.74 24.34
C ILE A 101 -6.78 -2.36 24.71
N ARG A 102 -7.56 -3.30 25.23
CA ARG A 102 -8.92 -3.03 25.72
C ARG A 102 -8.93 -2.06 26.90
N ALA A 103 -8.03 -2.25 27.85
CA ALA A 103 -7.89 -1.34 29.00
C ALA A 103 -7.50 0.08 28.59
N MET A 104 -6.59 0.24 27.64
CA MET A 104 -6.25 1.55 27.07
C MET A 104 -7.45 2.20 26.38
N ARG A 105 -8.19 1.46 25.56
CA ARG A 105 -9.37 1.96 24.87
C ARG A 105 -10.44 2.47 25.85
N THR A 106 -10.68 1.76 26.94
CA THR A 106 -11.62 2.17 27.98
C THR A 106 -11.19 3.46 28.65
N ARG A 107 -9.89 3.63 28.93
CA ARG A 107 -9.36 4.88 29.50
C ARG A 107 -9.56 6.07 28.58
N TYR A 108 -9.30 5.91 27.27
CA TYR A 108 -9.47 6.99 26.30
C TYR A 108 -10.92 7.36 26.10
N GLN A 109 -11.84 6.39 26.10
CA GLN A 109 -13.28 6.66 26.01
C GLN A 109 -13.82 7.39 27.25
N GLY A 110 -13.34 7.01 28.43
CA GLY A 110 -13.69 7.68 29.69
C GLY A 110 -13.16 9.13 29.75
N ALA A 111 -11.94 9.37 29.27
CA ALA A 111 -11.38 10.70 29.19
C ALA A 111 -12.12 11.61 28.18
N GLY A 112 -12.56 11.07 27.06
CA GLY A 112 -13.36 11.79 26.06
C GLY A 112 -14.73 12.21 26.59
N GLN A 113 -15.38 11.38 27.40
CA GLN A 113 -16.64 11.70 28.04
C GLN A 113 -16.47 12.75 29.14
N ALA A 114 -15.40 12.71 29.91
CA ALA A 114 -15.10 13.69 30.95
C ALA A 114 -14.85 15.10 30.38
N LEU A 115 -14.27 15.19 29.17
CA LEU A 115 -14.07 16.48 28.48
C LEU A 115 -15.39 17.05 27.91
N ASN A 116 -16.36 16.20 27.58
CA ASN A 116 -17.67 16.63 27.05
C ASN A 116 -18.67 17.04 28.14
N THR A 117 -18.44 16.66 29.38
CA THR A 117 -19.30 17.01 30.53
C THR A 117 -18.79 18.21 31.35
N GLY A 118 -17.70 18.83 30.93
CA GLY A 118 -17.06 19.96 31.61
C GLY A 118 -17.65 21.33 31.28
N HIS A 119 -18.92 21.39 31.03
CA HIS A 119 -19.65 22.66 30.91
C HIS A 119 -20.30 23.03 32.23
#